data_54db791fa8d054995e05cfd9edd98c3a
#
_entry.id   54db791fa8d054995e05cfd9edd98c3a
#
_cell.length_a   1.000
_cell.length_b   1.000
_cell.length_c   1.000
_cell.angle_alpha   90.00
_cell.angle_beta   90.00
_cell.angle_gamma   90.00
#
_symmetry.space_group_name_H-M   'P 1'
#
loop_
_entity.id
_entity.type
_entity.pdbx_description
1 polymer ?
#
loop_
_entity_poly.entity_id
_entity_poly.type
_entity_poly.pdbx_seq_one_letter_code
_entity_poly.pdbx_strand_id
1 'polypeptide(L)'
;MRHLRLVIPLLALGLAGPLSAQAAKLAVPYTRFVLPNGLNVIVHEDHSTPMVSVNMRYNVGSAREKPGRTGFAHLFEHIMFEGSGHVAEGKFDQWLEAAGGNNNGSTSEDGTQYWENVPSNALDLALFLESDRMGYLLDAMSPAKVDGQRDVVKNERRQSYENRPYGMAWLSINENLYPGDHPYHWPVIGSMEDLSAASYQDVVDFFKK
;
A
#
# COMPACT_ATOMS: atom_id res chain seq x y z
N MET A 1 -46.70 -54.97 48.03
CA MET A 1 -45.36 -54.47 47.58
C MET A 1 -45.42 -54.34 46.06
N ARG A 2 -45.52 -53.11 45.55
CA ARG A 2 -45.62 -52.83 44.15
C ARG A 2 -44.21 -52.47 43.58
N HIS A 3 -43.67 -53.33 42.70
CA HIS A 3 -42.40 -53.06 42.04
C HIS A 3 -42.59 -52.01 40.91
N LEU A 4 -42.04 -50.80 41.11
CA LEU A 4 -42.00 -49.76 40.10
C LEU A 4 -40.85 -50.10 39.15
N ARG A 5 -41.20 -50.46 37.91
CA ARG A 5 -40.20 -50.67 36.83
C ARG A 5 -39.86 -49.33 36.20
N LEU A 6 -38.64 -48.84 36.42
CA LEU A 6 -38.07 -47.67 35.80
C LEU A 6 -37.72 -48.01 34.36
N VAL A 7 -38.44 -47.47 33.38
CA VAL A 7 -38.10 -47.55 31.97
C VAL A 7 -37.23 -46.34 31.61
N ILE A 8 -35.94 -46.59 31.39
CA ILE A 8 -35.00 -45.58 30.91
C ILE A 8 -35.15 -45.48 29.36
N PRO A 9 -35.55 -44.35 28.80
CA PRO A 9 -35.55 -44.22 27.32
C PRO A 9 -34.08 -44.09 26.85
N LEU A 10 -33.66 -45.01 26.02
CA LEU A 10 -32.41 -44.94 25.30
C LEU A 10 -32.49 -43.77 24.30
N LEU A 11 -31.83 -42.67 24.61
CA LEU A 11 -31.69 -41.55 23.70
C LEU A 11 -30.79 -42.02 22.54
N ALA A 12 -31.34 -42.20 21.37
CA ALA A 12 -30.57 -42.46 20.16
C ALA A 12 -29.77 -41.20 19.82
N LEU A 13 -28.45 -41.18 20.13
CA LEU A 13 -27.51 -40.21 19.60
C LEU A 13 -27.41 -40.46 18.08
N GLY A 14 -28.14 -39.68 17.28
CA GLY A 14 -28.00 -39.65 15.84
C GLY A 14 -26.55 -39.26 15.50
N LEU A 15 -25.88 -40.13 14.74
CA LEU A 15 -24.64 -39.87 14.07
C LEU A 15 -24.82 -38.70 13.11
N ALA A 16 -24.61 -37.47 13.63
CA ALA A 16 -24.38 -36.32 12.77
C ALA A 16 -23.03 -36.54 12.11
N GLY A 17 -23.03 -37.06 10.91
CA GLY A 17 -21.83 -37.08 10.07
C GLY A 17 -21.28 -35.69 9.93
N PRO A 18 -19.96 -35.52 9.70
CA PRO A 18 -19.38 -34.20 9.53
C PRO A 18 -20.06 -33.53 8.34
N LEU A 19 -20.85 -32.50 8.60
CA LEU A 19 -21.26 -31.53 7.59
C LEU A 19 -19.98 -30.86 7.13
N SER A 20 -19.38 -31.41 6.06
CA SER A 20 -18.33 -30.70 5.32
C SER A 20 -18.98 -29.45 4.77
N ALA A 21 -18.90 -28.35 5.50
CA ALA A 21 -19.18 -27.04 4.96
C ALA A 21 -18.13 -26.79 3.88
N GLN A 22 -18.47 -27.12 2.64
CA GLN A 22 -17.66 -26.79 1.49
C GLN A 22 -17.72 -25.27 1.38
N ALA A 23 -16.65 -24.59 1.87
CA ALA A 23 -16.53 -23.15 1.75
C ALA A 23 -16.70 -22.80 0.27
N ALA A 24 -17.72 -22.00 -0.05
CA ALA A 24 -17.93 -21.53 -1.40
C ALA A 24 -16.64 -20.84 -1.86
N LYS A 25 -16.04 -21.34 -2.93
CA LYS A 25 -14.83 -20.72 -3.49
C LYS A 25 -15.22 -19.33 -3.98
N LEU A 26 -14.70 -18.31 -3.30
CA LEU A 26 -14.87 -16.93 -3.74
C LEU A 26 -14.26 -16.81 -5.15
N ALA A 27 -15.09 -16.51 -6.14
CA ALA A 27 -14.68 -16.24 -7.51
C ALA A 27 -15.01 -14.77 -7.80
N VAL A 28 -13.98 -13.96 -7.95
CA VAL A 28 -14.11 -12.56 -8.37
C VAL A 28 -13.84 -12.52 -9.87
N PRO A 29 -14.87 -12.25 -10.72
CA PRO A 29 -14.67 -12.12 -12.14
C PRO A 29 -13.83 -10.88 -12.44
N TYR A 30 -12.88 -10.99 -13.35
CA TYR A 30 -12.06 -9.84 -13.78
C TYR A 30 -11.63 -10.01 -15.23
N THR A 31 -11.36 -8.89 -15.88
CA THR A 31 -10.67 -8.83 -17.17
C THR A 31 -9.24 -8.37 -16.97
N ARG A 32 -8.29 -9.02 -17.63
CA ARG A 32 -6.86 -8.63 -17.60
C ARG A 32 -6.35 -8.41 -19.01
N PHE A 33 -5.65 -7.31 -19.22
CA PHE A 33 -4.96 -7.01 -20.46
C PHE A 33 -3.66 -6.22 -20.21
N VAL A 34 -2.83 -6.11 -21.25
CA VAL A 34 -1.55 -5.38 -21.17
C VAL A 34 -1.58 -4.28 -22.23
N LEU A 35 -1.26 -3.06 -21.81
CA LEU A 35 -1.14 -1.93 -22.73
C LEU A 35 0.16 -2.04 -23.56
N PRO A 36 0.26 -1.32 -24.69
CA PRO A 36 1.45 -1.36 -25.54
C PRO A 36 2.76 -0.97 -24.83
N ASN A 37 2.68 -0.17 -23.77
CA ASN A 37 3.82 0.23 -22.93
C ASN A 37 4.18 -0.81 -21.86
N GLY A 38 3.50 -1.96 -21.79
CA GLY A 38 3.75 -3.04 -20.84
C GLY A 38 2.95 -2.93 -19.53
N LEU A 39 2.14 -1.89 -19.34
CA LEU A 39 1.31 -1.77 -18.13
C LEU A 39 0.25 -2.87 -18.10
N ASN A 40 0.25 -3.67 -17.02
CA ASN A 40 -0.79 -4.65 -16.76
C ASN A 40 -2.01 -3.97 -16.15
N VAL A 41 -3.17 -4.19 -16.75
CA VAL A 41 -4.44 -3.66 -16.27
C VAL A 41 -5.36 -4.81 -15.86
N ILE A 42 -5.95 -4.69 -14.69
CA ILE A 42 -6.97 -5.63 -14.19
C ILE A 42 -8.22 -4.81 -13.90
N VAL A 43 -9.33 -5.21 -14.49
CA VAL A 43 -10.63 -4.56 -14.30
C VAL A 43 -11.61 -5.58 -13.71
N HIS A 44 -12.19 -5.22 -12.58
CA HIS A 44 -13.32 -5.93 -11.98
C HIS A 44 -14.54 -5.01 -12.02
N GLU A 45 -15.62 -5.46 -12.60
CA GLU A 45 -16.88 -4.72 -12.70
C GLU A 45 -17.82 -5.15 -11.59
N ASP A 46 -18.18 -4.18 -10.72
CA ASP A 46 -19.23 -4.32 -9.70
C ASP A 46 -20.06 -3.05 -9.68
N HIS A 47 -21.30 -3.15 -10.12
CA HIS A 47 -22.24 -2.04 -10.20
C HIS A 47 -23.15 -1.92 -8.97
N SER A 48 -22.82 -2.57 -7.87
CA SER A 48 -23.59 -2.50 -6.61
C SER A 48 -23.54 -1.12 -5.96
N THR A 49 -22.49 -0.33 -6.23
CA THR A 49 -22.34 1.05 -5.78
C THR A 49 -21.82 1.95 -6.92
N PRO A 50 -22.18 3.24 -6.94
CA PRO A 50 -21.68 4.19 -7.94
C PRO A 50 -20.26 4.69 -7.61
N MET A 51 -19.37 3.81 -7.21
CA MET A 51 -17.99 4.10 -6.81
C MET A 51 -17.00 3.32 -7.65
N VAL A 52 -15.82 3.89 -7.89
CA VAL A 52 -14.69 3.22 -8.53
C VAL A 52 -13.48 3.34 -7.63
N SER A 53 -12.75 2.25 -7.48
CA SER A 53 -11.42 2.24 -6.88
C SER A 53 -10.38 2.06 -7.99
N VAL A 54 -9.50 3.03 -8.13
CA VAL A 54 -8.29 2.92 -8.95
C VAL A 54 -7.13 2.55 -8.02
N ASN A 55 -6.35 1.55 -8.37
CA ASN A 55 -5.18 1.15 -7.61
C ASN A 55 -3.99 0.98 -8.55
N MET A 56 -2.96 1.78 -8.34
CA MET A 56 -1.70 1.71 -9.07
C MET A 56 -0.64 1.05 -8.20
N ARG A 57 -0.12 -0.10 -8.66
CA ARG A 57 0.93 -0.84 -7.95
C ARG A 57 2.24 -0.80 -8.70
N TYR A 58 3.28 -0.38 -8.01
CA TYR A 58 4.67 -0.46 -8.42
C TYR A 58 5.36 -1.63 -7.71
N ASN A 59 6.03 -2.50 -8.44
CA ASN A 59 6.81 -3.62 -7.86
C ASN A 59 8.19 -3.14 -7.37
N VAL A 60 8.18 -2.01 -6.68
CA VAL A 60 9.35 -1.37 -6.08
C VAL A 60 9.02 -1.02 -4.64
N GLY A 61 9.71 -1.63 -3.71
CA GLY A 61 9.61 -1.40 -2.28
C GLY A 61 10.98 -1.45 -1.64
N SER A 62 11.06 -1.48 -0.31
CA SER A 62 12.33 -1.40 0.42
C SER A 62 13.28 -2.57 0.13
N ALA A 63 12.79 -3.72 -0.31
CA ALA A 63 13.63 -4.85 -0.73
C ALA A 63 14.49 -4.57 -1.99
N ARG A 64 14.19 -3.50 -2.73
CA ARG A 64 15.00 -3.06 -3.89
C ARG A 64 16.08 -2.04 -3.53
N GLU A 65 16.12 -1.62 -2.28
CA GLU A 65 17.10 -0.71 -1.73
C GLU A 65 18.44 -1.40 -1.45
N LYS A 66 19.41 -0.64 -1.01
CA LYS A 66 20.74 -1.13 -0.62
C LYS A 66 21.11 -0.56 0.74
N PRO A 67 21.94 -1.23 1.52
CA PRO A 67 22.55 -0.65 2.71
C PRO A 67 23.16 0.73 2.43
N GLY A 68 22.90 1.71 3.27
CA GLY A 68 23.27 3.11 3.07
C GLY A 68 22.32 3.92 2.18
N ARG A 69 21.21 3.31 1.73
CA ARG A 69 20.18 3.92 0.89
C ARG A 69 18.80 3.36 1.26
N THR A 70 18.51 3.25 2.56
CA THR A 70 17.24 2.70 3.07
C THR A 70 16.20 3.81 3.26
N GLY A 71 14.91 3.47 3.12
CA GLY A 71 13.79 4.41 3.22
C GLY A 71 13.47 5.16 1.92
N PHE A 72 14.15 4.87 0.82
CA PHE A 72 13.93 5.56 -0.46
C PHE A 72 12.60 5.24 -1.11
N ALA A 73 12.15 3.98 -1.05
CA ALA A 73 10.85 3.59 -1.59
C ALA A 73 9.71 4.32 -0.87
N HIS A 74 9.79 4.43 0.46
CA HIS A 74 8.83 5.16 1.27
C HIS A 74 8.92 6.69 1.07
N LEU A 75 10.12 7.25 1.01
CA LEU A 75 10.31 8.66 0.66
C LEU A 75 9.69 8.97 -0.72
N PHE A 76 9.86 8.04 -1.67
CA PHE A 76 9.30 8.19 -3.00
C PHE A 76 7.76 8.13 -2.99
N GLU A 77 7.16 7.31 -2.13
CA GLU A 77 5.71 7.33 -1.89
C GLU A 77 5.21 8.75 -1.58
N HIS A 78 5.85 9.44 -0.63
CA HIS A 78 5.51 10.82 -0.28
C HIS A 78 5.71 11.79 -1.43
N ILE A 79 6.83 11.67 -2.15
CA ILE A 79 7.17 12.54 -3.27
C ILE A 79 6.12 12.49 -4.39
N MET A 80 5.47 11.35 -4.59
CA MET A 80 4.44 11.18 -5.61
C MET A 80 3.18 12.02 -5.37
N PHE A 81 3.03 12.65 -4.21
CA PHE A 81 1.94 13.58 -3.90
C PHE A 81 2.34 15.05 -4.03
N GLU A 82 3.61 15.36 -4.34
CA GLU A 82 4.14 16.72 -4.40
C GLU A 82 3.84 17.48 -5.71
N GLY A 83 2.90 16.95 -6.50
CA GLY A 83 2.52 17.49 -7.79
C GLY A 83 3.29 16.87 -8.95
N SER A 84 2.88 17.22 -10.16
CA SER A 84 3.41 16.73 -11.44
C SER A 84 3.27 17.82 -12.52
N GLY A 85 3.65 17.53 -13.75
CA GLY A 85 3.75 18.54 -14.80
C GLY A 85 2.49 19.38 -15.03
N HIS A 86 1.31 18.78 -14.85
CA HIS A 86 0.03 19.46 -15.05
C HIS A 86 -0.81 19.56 -13.76
N VAL A 87 -0.33 19.01 -12.65
CA VAL A 87 -1.01 18.99 -11.36
C VAL A 87 -0.12 19.68 -10.33
N ALA A 88 -0.45 20.92 -9.97
CA ALA A 88 0.30 21.68 -8.98
C ALA A 88 0.22 20.99 -7.60
N GLU A 89 1.21 21.24 -6.75
CA GLU A 89 1.29 20.75 -5.37
C GLU A 89 -0.03 20.99 -4.61
N GLY A 90 -0.50 19.97 -3.90
CA GLY A 90 -1.77 19.97 -3.15
C GLY A 90 -3.04 19.88 -4.01
N LYS A 91 -2.92 19.93 -5.35
CA LYS A 91 -4.10 19.84 -6.22
C LYS A 91 -4.58 18.42 -6.43
N PHE A 92 -3.72 17.44 -6.29
CA PHE A 92 -4.08 16.04 -6.37
C PHE A 92 -5.19 15.72 -5.36
N ASP A 93 -4.94 15.97 -4.09
CA ASP A 93 -5.91 15.76 -3.00
C ASP A 93 -7.13 16.67 -3.16
N GLN A 94 -6.89 17.96 -3.40
CA GLN A 94 -7.97 18.95 -3.52
C GLN A 94 -8.99 18.58 -4.60
N TRP A 95 -8.54 18.10 -5.75
CA TRP A 95 -9.45 17.76 -6.85
C TRP A 95 -10.21 16.46 -6.58
N LEU A 96 -9.55 15.47 -5.97
CA LEU A 96 -10.23 14.23 -5.57
C LEU A 96 -11.27 14.48 -4.46
N GLU A 97 -10.92 15.26 -3.44
CA GLU A 97 -11.86 15.63 -2.37
C GLU A 97 -13.05 16.44 -2.91
N ALA A 98 -12.81 17.40 -3.80
CA ALA A 98 -13.87 18.19 -4.44
C ALA A 98 -14.80 17.31 -5.30
N ALA A 99 -14.30 16.21 -5.85
CA ALA A 99 -15.10 15.23 -6.58
C ALA A 99 -15.82 14.22 -5.66
N GLY A 100 -15.61 14.29 -4.34
CA GLY A 100 -16.17 13.37 -3.35
C GLY A 100 -15.38 12.08 -3.20
N GLY A 101 -14.11 12.07 -3.61
CA GLY A 101 -13.18 10.95 -3.48
C GLY A 101 -12.23 11.06 -2.29
N ASN A 102 -11.42 10.05 -2.14
CA ASN A 102 -10.27 10.02 -1.23
C ASN A 102 -9.13 9.23 -1.88
N ASN A 103 -7.92 9.40 -1.39
CA ASN A 103 -6.73 8.70 -1.85
C ASN A 103 -5.80 8.35 -0.69
N ASN A 104 -4.84 7.49 -0.95
CA ASN A 104 -3.71 7.22 -0.08
C ASN A 104 -2.59 6.49 -0.83
N GLY A 105 -1.44 6.31 -0.18
CA GLY A 105 -0.33 5.47 -0.59
C GLY A 105 0.06 4.48 0.50
N SER A 106 0.86 3.48 0.14
CA SER A 106 1.46 2.55 1.08
C SER A 106 2.66 1.85 0.47
N THR A 107 3.76 1.80 1.21
CA THR A 107 4.98 1.08 0.84
C THR A 107 5.18 -0.13 1.73
N SER A 108 5.58 -1.24 1.12
CA SER A 108 6.02 -2.47 1.76
C SER A 108 7.42 -2.84 1.27
N GLU A 109 7.92 -3.99 1.72
CA GLU A 109 9.20 -4.52 1.24
C GLU A 109 9.18 -4.79 -0.28
N ASP A 110 8.07 -5.30 -0.81
CA ASP A 110 7.98 -5.78 -2.20
C ASP A 110 7.29 -4.82 -3.16
N GLY A 111 6.71 -3.72 -2.67
CA GLY A 111 5.99 -2.82 -3.55
C GLY A 111 5.42 -1.60 -2.89
N THR A 112 5.17 -0.59 -3.71
CA THR A 112 4.45 0.63 -3.36
C THR A 112 3.15 0.66 -4.15
N GLN A 113 2.07 1.06 -3.50
CA GLN A 113 0.77 1.19 -4.13
C GLN A 113 0.12 2.52 -3.76
N TYR A 114 -0.65 3.05 -4.70
CA TYR A 114 -1.47 4.24 -4.52
C TYR A 114 -2.90 3.89 -4.89
N TRP A 115 -3.86 4.47 -4.22
CA TRP A 115 -5.27 4.22 -4.56
C TRP A 115 -6.13 5.45 -4.38
N GLU A 116 -7.08 5.59 -5.25
CA GLU A 116 -8.15 6.56 -5.23
C GLU A 116 -9.49 5.84 -5.20
N ASN A 117 -10.37 6.25 -4.30
CA ASN A 117 -11.77 5.85 -4.32
C ASN A 117 -12.59 7.07 -4.71
N VAL A 118 -13.25 7.01 -5.83
CA VAL A 118 -13.99 8.14 -6.39
C VAL A 118 -15.40 7.74 -6.82
N PRO A 119 -16.36 8.66 -6.87
CA PRO A 119 -17.61 8.43 -7.57
C PRO A 119 -17.34 8.07 -9.04
N SER A 120 -18.18 7.20 -9.62
CA SER A 120 -17.95 6.67 -10.98
C SER A 120 -17.84 7.75 -12.08
N ASN A 121 -18.44 8.90 -11.89
CA ASN A 121 -18.34 10.06 -12.79
C ASN A 121 -16.99 10.81 -12.68
N ALA A 122 -16.16 10.47 -11.70
CA ALA A 122 -14.81 11.04 -11.51
C ALA A 122 -13.68 10.07 -11.88
N LEU A 123 -13.99 8.94 -12.53
CA LEU A 123 -12.98 7.98 -12.98
C LEU A 123 -11.93 8.62 -13.88
N ASP A 124 -12.34 9.45 -14.83
CA ASP A 124 -11.42 10.13 -15.75
C ASP A 124 -10.44 11.04 -15.00
N LEU A 125 -10.90 11.71 -13.93
CA LEU A 125 -10.03 12.51 -13.07
C LEU A 125 -8.98 11.64 -12.37
N ALA A 126 -9.37 10.52 -11.76
CA ALA A 126 -8.43 9.62 -11.08
C ALA A 126 -7.38 9.06 -12.06
N LEU A 127 -7.81 8.62 -13.25
CA LEU A 127 -6.90 8.13 -14.29
C LEU A 127 -5.97 9.22 -14.83
N PHE A 128 -6.46 10.45 -14.97
CA PHE A 128 -5.63 11.60 -15.35
C PHE A 128 -4.55 11.85 -14.31
N LEU A 129 -4.92 11.93 -13.02
CA LEU A 129 -4.00 12.20 -11.93
C LEU A 129 -2.89 11.13 -11.84
N GLU A 130 -3.27 9.85 -11.95
CA GLU A 130 -2.31 8.75 -11.97
C GLU A 130 -1.37 8.80 -13.18
N SER A 131 -1.92 9.05 -14.38
CA SER A 131 -1.10 9.13 -15.58
C SER A 131 -0.16 10.33 -15.57
N ASP A 132 -0.59 11.47 -15.02
CA ASP A 132 0.22 12.68 -14.95
C ASP A 132 1.41 12.49 -13.98
N ARG A 133 1.19 11.94 -12.80
CA ARG A 133 2.31 11.66 -11.88
C ARG A 133 3.25 10.57 -12.39
N MET A 134 2.77 9.58 -13.14
CA MET A 134 3.63 8.59 -13.79
C MET A 134 4.51 9.17 -14.89
N GLY A 135 3.97 10.08 -15.68
CA GLY A 135 4.67 10.62 -16.85
C GLY A 135 5.47 11.89 -16.58
N TYR A 136 5.03 12.71 -15.64
CA TYR A 136 5.48 14.11 -15.51
C TYR A 136 5.85 14.51 -14.07
N LEU A 137 6.10 13.54 -13.17
CA LEU A 137 6.50 13.84 -11.80
C LEU A 137 7.72 14.76 -11.73
N LEU A 138 8.76 14.44 -12.50
CA LEU A 138 10.03 15.18 -12.45
C LEU A 138 9.92 16.62 -12.96
N ASP A 139 8.92 16.95 -13.76
CA ASP A 139 8.70 18.30 -14.29
C ASP A 139 8.30 19.28 -13.16
N ALA A 140 7.68 18.78 -12.11
CA ALA A 140 7.29 19.56 -10.93
C ALA A 140 8.25 19.40 -9.74
N MET A 141 9.25 18.52 -9.85
CA MET A 141 10.13 18.20 -8.73
C MET A 141 11.27 19.21 -8.56
N SER A 142 11.65 19.49 -7.32
CA SER A 142 12.74 20.37 -6.98
C SER A 142 13.51 19.87 -5.75
N PRO A 143 14.77 20.30 -5.55
CA PRO A 143 15.51 19.98 -4.33
C PRO A 143 14.76 20.36 -3.04
N ALA A 144 14.07 21.49 -3.04
CA ALA A 144 13.31 21.95 -1.86
C ALA A 144 12.13 21.00 -1.52
N LYS A 145 11.44 20.46 -2.50
CA LYS A 145 10.37 19.48 -2.27
C LYS A 145 10.92 18.17 -1.72
N VAL A 146 12.03 17.67 -2.27
CA VAL A 146 12.71 16.48 -1.77
C VAL A 146 13.16 16.67 -0.33
N ASP A 147 13.76 17.83 -0.02
CA ASP A 147 14.20 18.17 1.34
C ASP A 147 13.01 18.24 2.30
N GLY A 148 11.89 18.84 1.88
CA GLY A 148 10.67 18.91 2.67
C GLY A 148 10.10 17.52 2.99
N GLN A 149 9.94 16.66 1.98
CA GLN A 149 9.40 15.31 2.19
C GLN A 149 10.36 14.41 2.98
N ARG A 150 11.66 14.58 2.81
CA ARG A 150 12.65 13.91 3.66
C ARG A 150 12.47 14.26 5.14
N ASP A 151 12.21 15.52 5.46
CA ASP A 151 11.97 15.95 6.84
C ASP A 151 10.61 15.43 7.37
N VAL A 152 9.57 15.35 6.52
CA VAL A 152 8.30 14.71 6.87
C VAL A 152 8.51 13.24 7.23
N VAL A 153 9.18 12.45 6.41
CA VAL A 153 9.46 11.03 6.65
C VAL A 153 10.30 10.83 7.93
N LYS A 154 11.29 11.70 8.16
CA LYS A 154 12.08 11.66 9.41
C LYS A 154 11.24 11.97 10.64
N ASN A 155 10.27 12.89 10.54
CA ASN A 155 9.35 13.20 11.63
C ASN A 155 8.35 12.06 11.85
N GLU A 156 7.85 11.43 10.79
CA GLU A 156 7.02 10.24 10.87
C GLU A 156 7.74 9.09 11.59
N ARG A 157 9.02 8.84 11.24
CA ARG A 157 9.83 7.84 11.94
C ARG A 157 9.90 8.12 13.43
N ARG A 158 10.14 9.39 13.84
CA ARG A 158 10.14 9.76 15.25
C ARG A 158 8.80 9.50 15.91
N GLN A 159 7.70 9.92 15.29
CA GLN A 159 6.35 9.80 15.84
C GLN A 159 5.86 8.35 15.92
N SER A 160 6.08 7.58 14.87
CA SER A 160 5.53 6.23 14.75
C SER A 160 6.38 5.16 15.45
N TYR A 161 7.69 5.40 15.61
CA TYR A 161 8.61 4.40 16.18
C TYR A 161 9.36 4.93 17.40
N GLU A 162 10.11 6.04 17.31
CA GLU A 162 11.04 6.45 18.36
C GLU A 162 10.33 6.98 19.61
N ASN A 163 9.25 7.76 19.44
CA ASN A 163 8.47 8.36 20.52
C ASN A 163 7.30 7.49 20.99
N ARG A 164 7.11 6.31 20.39
CA ARG A 164 5.99 5.43 20.71
C ARG A 164 6.43 4.31 21.64
N PRO A 165 5.67 3.96 22.70
CA PRO A 165 5.96 2.80 23.50
C PRO A 165 6.08 1.53 22.63
N TYR A 166 7.17 0.79 22.81
CA TYR A 166 7.51 -0.41 22.03
C TYR A 166 7.71 -0.19 20.51
N GLY A 167 7.70 1.05 20.01
CA GLY A 167 7.84 1.33 18.60
C GLY A 167 9.17 0.84 18.01
N MET A 168 10.26 0.98 18.75
CA MET A 168 11.59 0.48 18.36
C MET A 168 11.67 -1.05 18.24
N ALA A 169 10.78 -1.79 18.91
CA ALA A 169 10.76 -3.24 18.81
C ALA A 169 10.47 -3.71 17.38
N TRP A 170 9.59 -3.03 16.66
CA TRP A 170 9.28 -3.35 15.27
C TRP A 170 10.47 -3.15 14.33
N LEU A 171 11.26 -2.11 14.53
CA LEU A 171 12.47 -1.87 13.75
C LEU A 171 13.52 -2.96 14.01
N SER A 172 13.65 -3.39 15.26
CA SER A 172 14.62 -4.42 15.68
C SER A 172 14.23 -5.83 15.23
N ILE A 173 12.96 -6.12 14.93
CA ILE A 173 12.53 -7.46 14.51
C ILE A 173 13.26 -7.86 13.22
N ASN A 174 13.21 -7.04 12.18
CA ASN A 174 13.81 -7.36 10.89
C ASN A 174 15.33 -7.50 10.99
N GLU A 175 15.99 -6.59 11.72
CA GLU A 175 17.44 -6.64 11.94
C GLU A 175 17.90 -7.91 12.64
N ASN A 176 17.06 -8.51 13.49
CA ASN A 176 17.39 -9.74 14.22
C ASN A 176 16.93 -11.02 13.52
N LEU A 177 15.93 -10.94 12.63
CA LEU A 177 15.41 -12.11 11.90
C LEU A 177 16.18 -12.38 10.62
N TYR A 178 16.64 -11.32 9.93
CA TYR A 178 17.26 -11.43 8.62
C TYR A 178 18.76 -11.10 8.67
N PRO A 179 19.62 -11.83 7.94
CA PRO A 179 21.03 -11.46 7.77
C PRO A 179 21.20 -10.05 7.19
N GLY A 180 22.32 -9.39 7.48
CA GLY A 180 22.58 -8.00 7.08
C GLY A 180 22.59 -7.73 5.56
N ASP A 181 22.75 -8.76 4.74
CA ASP A 181 22.66 -8.70 3.28
C ASP A 181 21.28 -9.09 2.72
N HIS A 182 20.35 -9.50 3.60
CA HIS A 182 19.01 -9.87 3.17
C HIS A 182 18.17 -8.61 2.88
N PRO A 183 17.40 -8.57 1.79
CA PRO A 183 16.57 -7.41 1.41
C PRO A 183 15.54 -6.93 2.45
N TYR A 184 15.19 -7.79 3.41
CA TYR A 184 14.23 -7.48 4.49
C TYR A 184 14.93 -7.13 5.83
N HIS A 185 16.26 -7.02 5.83
CA HIS A 185 17.01 -6.68 7.05
C HIS A 185 16.68 -5.28 7.56
N TRP A 186 16.54 -4.30 6.66
CA TRP A 186 16.23 -2.92 7.01
C TRP A 186 14.73 -2.63 6.96
N PRO A 187 14.25 -1.72 7.81
CA PRO A 187 12.82 -1.36 7.85
C PRO A 187 12.44 -0.47 6.65
N VAL A 188 11.17 -0.55 6.24
CA VAL A 188 10.60 0.25 5.13
C VAL A 188 10.76 1.76 5.36
N ILE A 189 10.61 2.22 6.61
CA ILE A 189 10.79 3.64 6.97
C ILE A 189 12.24 4.14 6.77
N GLY A 190 13.20 3.26 6.64
CA GLY A 190 14.62 3.57 6.49
C GLY A 190 15.32 4.05 7.77
N SER A 191 16.64 4.28 7.69
CA SER A 191 17.42 4.86 8.77
C SER A 191 17.41 6.38 8.71
N MET A 192 17.60 7.05 9.86
CA MET A 192 17.71 8.52 9.90
C MET A 192 18.94 9.03 9.15
N GLU A 193 20.00 8.24 9.13
CA GLU A 193 21.24 8.54 8.44
C GLU A 193 21.04 8.50 6.92
N ASP A 194 20.49 7.41 6.41
CA ASP A 194 20.23 7.21 4.97
C ASP A 194 19.25 8.25 4.43
N LEU A 195 18.15 8.50 5.16
CA LEU A 195 17.20 9.56 4.81
C LEU A 195 17.89 10.95 4.75
N SER A 196 18.78 11.24 5.70
CA SER A 196 19.51 12.52 5.71
C SER A 196 20.50 12.65 4.55
N ALA A 197 21.01 11.52 4.04
CA ALA A 197 21.91 11.47 2.90
C ALA A 197 21.18 11.46 1.54
N ALA A 198 19.84 11.28 1.51
CA ALA A 198 19.06 11.27 0.29
C ALA A 198 19.13 12.62 -0.44
N SER A 199 19.52 12.60 -1.70
CA SER A 199 19.64 13.78 -2.55
C SER A 199 18.54 13.86 -3.60
N TYR A 200 18.33 15.04 -4.17
CA TYR A 200 17.47 15.22 -5.34
C TYR A 200 17.86 14.31 -6.50
N GLN A 201 19.18 14.15 -6.75
CA GLN A 201 19.65 13.29 -7.83
C GLN A 201 19.30 11.81 -7.60
N ASP A 202 19.38 11.34 -6.34
CA ASP A 202 18.97 9.97 -6.00
C ASP A 202 17.47 9.74 -6.34
N VAL A 203 16.61 10.74 -6.09
CA VAL A 203 15.18 10.69 -6.44
C VAL A 203 14.99 10.62 -7.96
N VAL A 204 15.70 11.46 -8.72
CA VAL A 204 15.65 11.43 -10.19
C VAL A 204 16.10 10.09 -10.75
N ASP A 205 17.19 9.53 -10.21
CA ASP A 205 17.75 8.25 -10.66
C ASP A 205 16.84 7.07 -10.31
N PHE A 206 16.14 7.16 -9.16
CA PHE A 206 15.18 6.16 -8.73
C PHE A 206 13.94 6.14 -9.65
N PHE A 207 13.42 7.32 -10.02
CA PHE A 207 12.26 7.44 -10.90
C PHE A 207 12.52 6.92 -12.32
N LYS A 208 13.75 7.06 -12.83
CA LYS A 208 14.12 6.66 -14.18
C LYS A 208 14.45 5.18 -14.37
N LYS A 209 14.47 4.40 -13.28
CA LYS A 209 14.69 2.94 -13.32
C LYS A 209 13.44 2.17 -13.66
#